data_e803841278ea04c4e022121c7cfef214
#
_entry.id   e803841278ea04c4e022121c7cfef214
#
_cell.length_a   1.000
_cell.length_b   1.000
_cell.length_c   1.000
_cell.angle_alpha   90.00
_cell.angle_beta   90.00
_cell.angle_gamma   90.00
#
_symmetry.space_group_name_H-M   'P 1'
#
loop_
_entity.id
_entity.type
_entity.pdbx_description
1 polymer ?
#
loop_
_entity_poly.entity_id
_entity_poly.type
_entity_poly.pdbx_seq_one_letter_code
_entity_poly.pdbx_strand_id
1 'polypeptide(L)'
;MKRKSSAGTRIKSIKRKVRTGFTVLGFVLFFSSIVSLFEYTRMNRVLTQQIEENVNSVNIARDLIMLTEDYNLEVLNIISETGAETAQGDGGAPSASLQTPSVQNARFSREFAQTMEDMRRSFTQTTTFKEKNYADSVLLAYTAYMQVLREARDLQESEYQSRQGWYFERLQPFYLKLRNYIQSLTNASQQALIDNSQKVDETFYRSITPAIASVVIGLLVVILFNYFLNYYLINPLIRISKGIQGYRSYNKSYNVEVDNENDELDQLNDNVSNLIEEHKSVVRDRKEGLNAQA
;
A
#
# COMPACT_ATOMS: atom_id res chain seq x y z
N MET A 1 -14.13 66.85 38.61
CA MET A 1 -14.34 65.44 38.82
C MET A 1 -14.62 64.78 37.49
N LYS A 2 -13.59 64.17 36.84
CA LYS A 2 -13.75 63.43 35.57
C LYS A 2 -13.95 61.94 35.92
N ARG A 3 -15.16 61.40 35.72
CA ARG A 3 -15.43 59.95 35.74
C ARG A 3 -14.62 59.29 34.63
N LYS A 4 -13.60 58.51 35.01
CA LYS A 4 -12.97 57.57 34.11
C LYS A 4 -13.99 56.47 33.75
N SER A 5 -14.40 56.46 32.48
CA SER A 5 -15.14 55.37 31.87
C SER A 5 -14.28 54.10 32.00
N SER A 6 -14.73 53.15 32.79
CA SER A 6 -14.19 51.81 32.87
C SER A 6 -14.43 51.11 31.52
N ALA A 7 -13.41 51.11 30.70
CA ALA A 7 -13.40 50.21 29.52
C ALA A 7 -13.55 48.79 30.02
N GLY A 8 -14.69 48.17 29.74
CA GLY A 8 -14.98 46.76 30.07
C GLY A 8 -13.89 45.85 29.55
N THR A 9 -12.99 45.44 30.39
CA THR A 9 -11.97 44.43 30.11
C THR A 9 -12.70 43.13 29.78
N ARG A 10 -12.63 42.73 28.50
CA ARG A 10 -13.27 41.52 27.97
C ARG A 10 -12.59 40.34 28.66
N ILE A 11 -13.28 39.74 29.64
CA ILE A 11 -12.85 38.53 30.34
C ILE A 11 -12.54 37.45 29.32
N LYS A 12 -11.31 37.00 29.30
CA LYS A 12 -10.88 35.90 28.41
C LYS A 12 -11.30 34.57 29.04
N SER A 13 -12.48 34.08 28.68
CA SER A 13 -13.06 32.87 29.24
C SER A 13 -12.15 31.64 29.08
N ILE A 14 -11.78 31.02 30.18
CA ILE A 14 -11.05 29.74 30.26
C ILE A 14 -11.78 28.66 29.48
N LYS A 15 -13.11 28.63 29.58
CA LYS A 15 -13.97 27.73 28.80
C LYS A 15 -13.70 27.86 27.28
N ARG A 16 -13.47 29.09 26.81
CA ARG A 16 -13.14 29.32 25.39
C ARG A 16 -11.73 28.83 25.05
N LYS A 17 -10.73 29.07 25.92
CA LYS A 17 -9.33 28.60 25.72
C LYS A 17 -9.27 27.08 25.67
N VAL A 18 -9.90 26.41 26.66
CA VAL A 18 -9.95 24.95 26.75
C VAL A 18 -10.70 24.36 25.56
N ARG A 19 -11.88 24.89 25.21
CA ARG A 19 -12.65 24.42 24.04
C ARG A 19 -11.87 24.57 22.75
N THR A 20 -11.18 25.69 22.54
CA THR A 20 -10.35 25.89 21.34
C THR A 20 -9.20 24.89 21.31
N GLY A 21 -8.52 24.63 22.44
CA GLY A 21 -7.47 23.62 22.51
C GLY A 21 -7.96 22.22 22.17
N PHE A 22 -9.11 21.79 22.70
CA PHE A 22 -9.73 20.50 22.35
C PHE A 22 -10.18 20.45 20.88
N THR A 23 -10.70 21.55 20.35
CA THR A 23 -11.09 21.61 18.94
C THR A 23 -9.88 21.48 18.02
N VAL A 24 -8.78 22.18 18.31
CA VAL A 24 -7.52 22.06 17.54
C VAL A 24 -6.97 20.65 17.62
N LEU A 25 -6.93 20.06 18.82
CA LEU A 25 -6.49 18.68 19.03
C LEU A 25 -7.33 17.70 18.22
N GLY A 26 -8.67 17.80 18.31
CA GLY A 26 -9.59 16.97 17.55
C GLY A 26 -9.39 17.11 16.03
N PHE A 27 -9.16 18.34 15.58
CA PHE A 27 -8.92 18.62 14.16
C PHE A 27 -7.62 17.99 13.67
N VAL A 28 -6.53 18.12 14.42
CA VAL A 28 -5.24 17.51 14.09
C VAL A 28 -5.35 15.98 14.02
N LEU A 29 -5.97 15.35 15.02
CA LEU A 29 -6.16 13.90 15.06
C LEU A 29 -7.08 13.41 13.91
N PHE A 30 -8.14 14.14 13.61
CA PHE A 30 -9.05 13.82 12.52
C PHE A 30 -8.36 13.89 11.15
N PHE A 31 -7.62 14.97 10.88
CA PHE A 31 -6.85 15.09 9.64
C PHE A 31 -5.76 14.05 9.52
N SER A 32 -5.02 13.79 10.61
CA SER A 32 -4.02 12.72 10.66
C SER A 32 -4.62 11.35 10.31
N SER A 33 -5.80 11.04 10.84
CA SER A 33 -6.52 9.81 10.55
C SER A 33 -6.94 9.70 9.08
N ILE A 34 -7.45 10.79 8.49
CA ILE A 34 -7.84 10.84 7.08
C ILE A 34 -6.63 10.61 6.17
N VAL A 35 -5.52 11.30 6.42
CA VAL A 35 -4.29 11.15 5.63
C VAL A 35 -3.79 9.70 5.70
N SER A 36 -3.73 9.12 6.89
CA SER A 36 -3.32 7.73 7.09
C SER A 36 -4.22 6.74 6.36
N LEU A 37 -5.54 6.94 6.40
CA LEU A 37 -6.50 6.07 5.70
C LEU A 37 -6.36 6.19 4.17
N PHE A 38 -6.17 7.40 3.67
CA PHE A 38 -6.00 7.65 2.24
C PHE A 38 -4.73 6.99 1.70
N GLU A 39 -3.60 7.15 2.39
CA GLU A 39 -2.32 6.52 2.01
C GLU A 39 -2.39 5.00 2.10
N TYR A 40 -3.03 4.44 3.14
CA TYR A 40 -3.24 3.00 3.26
C TYR A 40 -4.05 2.44 2.08
N THR A 41 -5.15 3.09 1.73
CA THR A 41 -6.01 2.65 0.62
C THR A 41 -5.30 2.73 -0.73
N ARG A 42 -4.55 3.81 -0.95
CA ARG A 42 -3.73 4.01 -2.16
C ARG A 42 -2.67 2.92 -2.29
N MET A 43 -1.94 2.67 -1.22
CA MET A 43 -0.88 1.66 -1.17
C MET A 43 -1.43 0.25 -1.45
N ASN A 44 -2.51 -0.15 -0.78
CA ASN A 44 -3.09 -1.47 -0.95
C ASN A 44 -3.53 -1.73 -2.40
N ARG A 45 -4.13 -0.72 -3.05
CA ARG A 45 -4.55 -0.84 -4.46
C ARG A 45 -3.35 -1.03 -5.40
N VAL A 46 -2.29 -0.23 -5.23
CA VAL A 46 -1.09 -0.31 -6.08
C VAL A 46 -0.38 -1.65 -5.91
N LEU A 47 -0.23 -2.12 -4.66
CA LEU A 47 0.40 -3.40 -4.33
C LEU A 47 -0.32 -4.58 -4.95
N THR A 48 -1.62 -4.69 -4.72
CA THR A 48 -2.42 -5.83 -5.19
C THR A 48 -2.41 -5.89 -6.71
N GLN A 49 -2.62 -4.76 -7.38
CA GLN A 49 -2.66 -4.73 -8.83
C GLN A 49 -1.31 -5.08 -9.47
N GLN A 50 -0.20 -4.53 -8.98
CA GLN A 50 1.14 -4.81 -9.55
C GLN A 50 1.57 -6.27 -9.36
N ILE A 51 1.30 -6.85 -8.21
CA ILE A 51 1.64 -8.26 -7.94
C ILE A 51 0.80 -9.17 -8.85
N GLU A 52 -0.50 -8.94 -8.95
CA GLU A 52 -1.41 -9.75 -9.75
C GLU A 52 -1.04 -9.72 -11.25
N GLU A 53 -0.75 -8.53 -11.80
CA GLU A 53 -0.34 -8.36 -13.19
C GLU A 53 0.99 -9.08 -13.50
N ASN A 54 2.00 -8.97 -12.63
CA ASN A 54 3.30 -9.60 -12.83
C ASN A 54 3.24 -11.13 -12.67
N VAL A 55 2.49 -11.65 -11.70
CA VAL A 55 2.28 -13.08 -11.52
C VAL A 55 1.56 -13.67 -12.73
N ASN A 56 0.57 -12.96 -13.27
CA ASN A 56 -0.15 -13.37 -14.45
C ASN A 56 0.78 -13.50 -15.68
N SER A 57 1.66 -12.53 -15.92
CA SER A 57 2.64 -12.59 -17.04
C SER A 57 3.57 -13.79 -16.93
N VAL A 58 4.06 -14.12 -15.73
CA VAL A 58 4.90 -15.32 -15.51
C VAL A 58 4.12 -16.60 -15.76
N ASN A 59 2.87 -16.69 -15.33
CA ASN A 59 2.03 -17.86 -15.54
C ASN A 59 1.74 -18.07 -17.03
N ILE A 60 1.37 -17.01 -17.76
CA ILE A 60 1.13 -17.09 -19.20
C ILE A 60 2.40 -17.52 -19.97
N ALA A 61 3.56 -17.01 -19.60
CA ALA A 61 4.83 -17.44 -20.21
C ALA A 61 5.12 -18.92 -19.94
N ARG A 62 4.80 -19.42 -18.74
CA ARG A 62 4.91 -20.85 -18.41
C ARG A 62 3.93 -21.71 -19.23
N ASP A 63 2.69 -21.25 -19.38
CA ASP A 63 1.68 -21.95 -20.17
C ASP A 63 2.11 -22.06 -21.64
N LEU A 64 2.76 -21.03 -22.20
CA LEU A 64 3.36 -21.09 -23.54
C LEU A 64 4.45 -22.17 -23.65
N ILE A 65 5.29 -22.33 -22.62
CA ILE A 65 6.31 -23.40 -22.62
C ILE A 65 5.61 -24.76 -22.64
N MET A 66 4.70 -25.00 -21.71
CA MET A 66 4.00 -26.28 -21.58
C MET A 66 3.25 -26.62 -22.89
N LEU A 67 2.50 -25.70 -23.43
CA LEU A 67 1.77 -25.86 -24.69
C LEU A 67 2.70 -26.22 -25.87
N THR A 68 3.87 -25.56 -25.95
CA THR A 68 4.84 -25.80 -27.01
C THR A 68 5.55 -27.13 -26.81
N GLU A 69 5.89 -27.54 -25.63
CA GLU A 69 6.52 -28.81 -25.29
C GLU A 69 5.57 -30.00 -25.57
N ASP A 70 4.33 -29.90 -25.10
CA ASP A 70 3.30 -30.92 -25.32
C ASP A 70 3.04 -31.15 -26.82
N TYR A 71 2.90 -30.05 -27.57
CA TYR A 71 2.71 -30.14 -29.02
C TYR A 71 3.93 -30.73 -29.74
N ASN A 72 5.16 -30.36 -29.36
CA ASN A 72 6.37 -30.91 -29.93
C ASN A 72 6.53 -32.41 -29.63
N LEU A 73 6.17 -32.86 -28.42
CA LEU A 73 6.14 -34.28 -28.07
C LEU A 73 5.12 -35.04 -28.91
N GLU A 74 3.95 -34.48 -29.13
CA GLU A 74 2.92 -35.09 -29.97
C GLU A 74 3.40 -35.24 -31.43
N VAL A 75 4.06 -34.21 -31.99
CA VAL A 75 4.67 -34.28 -33.33
C VAL A 75 5.74 -35.39 -33.39
N LEU A 76 6.60 -35.51 -32.37
CA LEU A 76 7.64 -36.52 -32.31
C LEU A 76 7.04 -37.93 -32.22
N ASN A 77 5.99 -38.15 -31.44
CA ASN A 77 5.30 -39.43 -31.35
C ASN A 77 4.71 -39.86 -32.69
N ILE A 78 4.03 -38.96 -33.39
CA ILE A 78 3.47 -39.25 -34.73
C ILE A 78 4.58 -39.65 -35.71
N ILE A 79 5.72 -38.96 -35.69
CA ILE A 79 6.87 -39.29 -36.55
C ILE A 79 7.48 -40.65 -36.18
N SER A 80 7.54 -40.99 -34.90
CA SER A 80 8.08 -42.24 -34.37
C SER A 80 7.19 -43.46 -34.69
N GLU A 81 5.86 -43.35 -34.48
CA GLU A 81 4.90 -44.43 -34.78
C GLU A 81 4.87 -44.77 -36.25
N THR A 82 4.86 -43.76 -37.11
CA THR A 82 4.87 -43.99 -38.58
C THR A 82 6.18 -44.63 -39.05
N GLY A 83 7.31 -44.39 -38.35
CA GLY A 83 8.59 -45.07 -38.65
C GLY A 83 8.64 -46.54 -38.22
N ALA A 84 7.89 -46.94 -37.24
CA ALA A 84 7.82 -48.34 -36.77
C ALA A 84 6.96 -49.22 -37.70
N GLU A 85 5.88 -48.70 -38.28
CA GLU A 85 5.02 -49.44 -39.20
C GLU A 85 5.70 -49.73 -40.54
N THR A 86 6.65 -48.91 -40.98
CA THR A 86 7.43 -49.16 -42.22
C THR A 86 8.53 -50.22 -42.01
N ALA A 87 8.90 -50.57 -40.79
CA ALA A 87 9.92 -51.60 -40.48
C ALA A 87 9.36 -53.03 -40.44
N GLN A 88 8.05 -53.24 -40.36
CA GLN A 88 7.38 -54.54 -40.43
C GLN A 88 6.71 -54.66 -41.80
N GLY A 89 7.49 -55.21 -42.76
CA GLY A 89 7.09 -55.36 -44.14
C GLY A 89 5.85 -56.23 -44.32
N ASP A 90 4.86 -55.72 -44.98
CA ASP A 90 4.09 -56.44 -46.01
C ASP A 90 3.59 -55.43 -47.04
N GLY A 91 3.71 -55.80 -48.31
CA GLY A 91 3.64 -54.94 -49.49
C GLY A 91 2.30 -54.26 -49.80
N GLY A 92 1.91 -53.35 -49.02
CA GLY A 92 0.85 -52.38 -49.29
C GLY A 92 1.40 -50.96 -49.10
N ALA A 93 1.47 -50.18 -50.22
CA ALA A 93 1.89 -48.79 -50.12
C ALA A 93 1.05 -48.05 -49.12
N PRO A 94 1.58 -47.63 -47.99
CA PRO A 94 0.86 -46.74 -47.13
C PRO A 94 1.00 -45.34 -47.68
N SER A 95 -0.01 -44.89 -48.43
CA SER A 95 -0.27 -43.46 -48.64
C SER A 95 -0.69 -42.83 -47.30
N ALA A 96 0.05 -43.12 -46.25
CA ALA A 96 -0.01 -42.35 -45.02
C ALA A 96 0.77 -41.07 -45.26
N SER A 97 0.17 -40.15 -46.06
CA SER A 97 0.51 -38.74 -45.97
C SER A 97 0.68 -38.41 -44.47
N LEU A 98 1.69 -37.63 -44.13
CA LEU A 98 1.78 -36.93 -42.84
C LEU A 98 0.49 -36.11 -42.65
N GLN A 99 -0.61 -36.81 -42.41
CA GLN A 99 -1.78 -36.18 -41.79
C GLN A 99 -1.40 -35.99 -40.33
N THR A 100 -0.38 -35.09 -40.12
CA THR A 100 -0.37 -34.34 -38.88
C THR A 100 -1.80 -33.84 -38.76
N PRO A 101 -2.51 -34.24 -37.73
CA PRO A 101 -3.94 -34.05 -37.71
C PRO A 101 -4.17 -32.57 -37.92
N SER A 102 -4.78 -32.19 -39.01
CA SER A 102 -5.10 -30.79 -39.34
C SER A 102 -5.87 -30.13 -38.19
N VAL A 103 -6.56 -30.97 -37.42
CA VAL A 103 -7.30 -30.60 -36.19
C VAL A 103 -6.35 -30.24 -35.04
N GLN A 104 -5.27 -31.00 -34.81
CA GLN A 104 -4.32 -30.74 -33.71
C GLN A 104 -3.46 -29.51 -33.99
N ASN A 105 -3.01 -29.33 -35.23
CA ASN A 105 -2.34 -28.10 -35.63
C ASN A 105 -3.25 -26.88 -35.51
N ALA A 106 -4.53 -27.02 -35.83
CA ALA A 106 -5.51 -25.94 -35.68
C ALA A 106 -5.80 -25.65 -34.19
N ARG A 107 -5.82 -26.68 -33.36
CA ARG A 107 -5.99 -26.54 -31.88
C ARG A 107 -4.77 -25.83 -31.28
N PHE A 108 -3.57 -26.33 -31.53
CA PHE A 108 -2.33 -25.71 -31.02
C PHE A 108 -2.21 -24.26 -31.50
N SER A 109 -2.42 -23.97 -32.78
CA SER A 109 -2.36 -22.60 -33.31
C SER A 109 -3.35 -21.67 -32.63
N ARG A 110 -4.55 -22.17 -32.34
CA ARG A 110 -5.59 -21.37 -31.64
C ARG A 110 -5.22 -21.10 -30.18
N GLU A 111 -4.82 -22.15 -29.46
CA GLU A 111 -4.44 -22.05 -28.06
C GLU A 111 -3.19 -21.16 -27.87
N PHE A 112 -2.19 -21.32 -28.76
CA PHE A 112 -0.99 -20.48 -28.75
C PHE A 112 -1.32 -19.01 -29.06
N ALA A 113 -2.13 -18.76 -30.10
CA ALA A 113 -2.53 -17.40 -30.45
C ALA A 113 -3.35 -16.73 -29.31
N GLN A 114 -4.22 -17.49 -28.65
CA GLN A 114 -4.99 -17.00 -27.51
C GLN A 114 -4.09 -16.67 -26.33
N THR A 115 -3.17 -17.56 -25.98
CA THR A 115 -2.22 -17.34 -24.87
C THR A 115 -1.29 -16.15 -25.14
N MET A 116 -0.86 -15.97 -26.42
CA MET A 116 -0.09 -14.79 -26.83
C MET A 116 -0.90 -13.48 -26.77
N GLU A 117 -2.18 -13.54 -27.10
CA GLU A 117 -3.05 -12.37 -26.98
C GLU A 117 -3.29 -12.01 -25.49
N ASP A 118 -3.48 -13.03 -24.65
CA ASP A 118 -3.60 -12.83 -23.19
C ASP A 118 -2.31 -12.25 -22.59
N MET A 119 -1.13 -12.70 -23.08
CA MET A 119 0.16 -12.09 -22.75
C MET A 119 0.21 -10.61 -23.15
N ARG A 120 -0.19 -10.26 -24.36
CA ARG A 120 -0.19 -8.87 -24.83
C ARG A 120 -1.17 -7.99 -24.05
N ARG A 121 -2.31 -8.54 -23.65
CA ARG A 121 -3.29 -7.85 -22.81
C ARG A 121 -2.79 -7.64 -21.38
N SER A 122 -1.95 -8.55 -20.88
CA SER A 122 -1.33 -8.39 -19.56
C SER A 122 -0.23 -7.32 -19.53
N PHE A 123 0.22 -6.85 -20.71
CA PHE A 123 1.22 -5.79 -20.81
C PHE A 123 0.64 -4.45 -20.35
N THR A 124 1.20 -3.91 -19.29
CA THR A 124 0.84 -2.64 -18.69
C THR A 124 1.95 -1.60 -18.87
N GLN A 125 1.78 -0.45 -18.24
CA GLN A 125 2.85 0.55 -18.20
C GLN A 125 4.10 0.09 -17.43
N THR A 126 3.94 -0.91 -16.55
CA THR A 126 5.03 -1.50 -15.76
C THR A 126 5.82 -2.56 -16.53
N THR A 127 5.27 -3.07 -17.66
CA THR A 127 5.93 -4.08 -18.51
C THR A 127 7.22 -3.54 -19.10
N THR A 128 8.31 -4.27 -18.89
CA THR A 128 9.64 -3.86 -19.35
C THR A 128 9.78 -3.93 -20.87
N PHE A 129 10.69 -3.13 -21.42
CA PHE A 129 11.03 -3.19 -22.84
C PHE A 129 11.56 -4.58 -23.26
N LYS A 130 12.28 -5.25 -22.35
CA LYS A 130 12.79 -6.61 -22.56
C LYS A 130 11.67 -7.63 -22.74
N GLU A 131 10.64 -7.58 -21.90
CA GLU A 131 9.47 -8.48 -22.01
C GLU A 131 8.77 -8.32 -23.36
N LYS A 132 8.55 -7.08 -23.79
CA LYS A 132 7.93 -6.79 -25.10
C LYS A 132 8.76 -7.34 -26.26
N ASN A 133 10.07 -7.11 -26.24
CA ASN A 133 10.97 -7.62 -27.27
C ASN A 133 11.02 -9.16 -27.31
N TYR A 134 11.02 -9.82 -26.17
CA TYR A 134 10.98 -11.29 -26.13
C TYR A 134 9.62 -11.83 -26.58
N ALA A 135 8.51 -11.18 -26.26
CA ALA A 135 7.20 -11.57 -26.76
C ALA A 135 7.11 -11.47 -28.30
N ASP A 136 7.65 -10.41 -28.89
CA ASP A 136 7.73 -10.27 -30.35
C ASP A 136 8.65 -11.34 -30.97
N SER A 137 9.76 -11.67 -30.28
CA SER A 137 10.67 -12.74 -30.72
C SER A 137 10.02 -14.12 -30.66
N VAL A 138 9.20 -14.39 -29.64
CA VAL A 138 8.41 -15.62 -29.52
C VAL A 138 7.43 -15.74 -30.69
N LEU A 139 6.71 -14.66 -31.02
CA LEU A 139 5.76 -14.67 -32.13
C LEU A 139 6.44 -14.93 -33.47
N LEU A 140 7.62 -14.32 -33.69
CA LEU A 140 8.41 -14.55 -34.90
C LEU A 140 8.92 -16.01 -34.98
N ALA A 141 9.46 -16.54 -33.88
CA ALA A 141 9.94 -17.93 -33.82
C ALA A 141 8.81 -18.94 -33.97
N TYR A 142 7.64 -18.67 -33.40
CA TYR A 142 6.43 -19.46 -33.58
C TYR A 142 6.01 -19.49 -35.05
N THR A 143 6.00 -18.36 -35.73
CA THR A 143 5.64 -18.27 -37.14
C THR A 143 6.60 -19.11 -37.99
N ALA A 144 7.90 -19.04 -37.74
CA ALA A 144 8.91 -19.83 -38.40
C ALA A 144 8.76 -21.35 -38.14
N TYR A 145 8.50 -21.74 -36.88
CA TYR A 145 8.23 -23.12 -36.48
C TYR A 145 7.00 -23.69 -37.23
N MET A 146 5.89 -22.94 -37.25
CA MET A 146 4.68 -23.34 -37.96
C MET A 146 4.86 -23.39 -39.48
N GLN A 147 5.74 -22.57 -40.05
CA GLN A 147 6.08 -22.64 -41.47
C GLN A 147 6.81 -23.94 -41.79
N VAL A 148 7.82 -24.34 -41.02
CA VAL A 148 8.53 -25.60 -41.19
C VAL A 148 7.59 -26.79 -41.05
N LEU A 149 6.64 -26.75 -40.09
CA LEU A 149 5.61 -27.79 -39.96
C LEU A 149 4.69 -27.90 -41.19
N ARG A 150 4.41 -26.80 -41.88
CA ARG A 150 3.62 -26.82 -43.10
C ARG A 150 4.44 -27.42 -44.27
N GLU A 151 5.72 -27.11 -44.36
CA GLU A 151 6.65 -27.69 -45.35
C GLU A 151 6.70 -29.23 -45.22
N ALA A 152 6.54 -29.78 -44.01
CA ALA A 152 6.50 -31.23 -43.79
C ALA A 152 5.40 -31.96 -44.58
N ARG A 153 4.33 -31.28 -44.95
CA ARG A 153 3.23 -31.86 -45.74
C ARG A 153 3.63 -32.15 -47.19
N ASP A 154 4.55 -31.36 -47.73
CA ASP A 154 4.94 -31.38 -49.13
C ASP A 154 6.27 -32.13 -49.35
N LEU A 155 6.83 -32.74 -48.28
CA LEU A 155 8.10 -33.50 -48.38
C LEU A 155 7.92 -34.79 -49.19
N GLN A 156 8.62 -34.87 -50.27
CA GLN A 156 8.86 -36.15 -50.99
C GLN A 156 9.94 -36.94 -50.25
N GLU A 157 9.75 -38.26 -50.15
CA GLU A 157 10.67 -39.19 -49.45
C GLU A 157 12.14 -39.14 -49.92
N SER A 158 12.41 -38.46 -51.03
CA SER A 158 13.76 -38.39 -51.64
C SER A 158 14.68 -37.35 -50.98
N GLU A 159 14.18 -36.41 -50.25
CA GLU A 159 14.94 -35.27 -49.72
C GLU A 159 15.56 -35.54 -48.36
N TYR A 160 14.91 -36.41 -47.56
CA TYR A 160 15.41 -36.83 -46.24
C TYR A 160 15.37 -38.36 -46.16
N GLN A 161 16.50 -38.99 -45.74
CA GLN A 161 16.62 -40.45 -45.63
C GLN A 161 15.60 -41.09 -44.68
N SER A 162 14.97 -40.31 -43.85
CA SER A 162 13.87 -40.72 -42.97
C SER A 162 13.12 -39.50 -42.44
N ARG A 163 11.85 -39.70 -42.07
CA ARG A 163 11.04 -38.66 -41.40
C ARG A 163 11.68 -38.19 -40.06
N GLN A 164 12.40 -39.11 -39.38
CA GLN A 164 13.18 -38.80 -38.20
C GLN A 164 14.35 -37.84 -38.52
N GLY A 165 15.07 -38.05 -39.64
CA GLY A 165 16.11 -37.14 -40.08
C GLY A 165 15.57 -35.72 -40.30
N TRP A 166 14.42 -35.61 -41.01
CA TRP A 166 13.78 -34.28 -41.17
C TRP A 166 13.45 -33.60 -39.83
N TYR A 167 12.91 -34.37 -38.85
CA TYR A 167 12.61 -33.79 -37.53
C TYR A 167 13.88 -33.22 -36.88
N PHE A 168 14.95 -34.00 -36.79
CA PHE A 168 16.17 -33.59 -36.10
C PHE A 168 16.96 -32.51 -36.84
N GLU A 169 17.00 -32.57 -38.16
CA GLU A 169 17.79 -31.64 -38.97
C GLU A 169 17.04 -30.33 -39.27
N ARG A 170 15.73 -30.42 -39.47
CA ARG A 170 14.93 -29.26 -39.91
C ARG A 170 14.02 -28.70 -38.85
N LEU A 171 13.18 -29.50 -38.20
CA LEU A 171 12.16 -29.01 -37.25
C LEU A 171 12.72 -28.67 -35.87
N GLN A 172 13.53 -29.53 -35.32
CA GLN A 172 14.08 -29.38 -33.95
C GLN A 172 14.83 -28.05 -33.73
N PRO A 173 15.66 -27.54 -34.65
CA PRO A 173 16.31 -26.25 -34.47
C PRO A 173 15.31 -25.09 -34.29
N PHE A 174 14.19 -25.09 -35.01
CA PHE A 174 13.15 -24.06 -34.88
C PHE A 174 12.36 -24.21 -33.59
N TYR A 175 12.07 -25.46 -33.19
CA TYR A 175 11.49 -25.72 -31.86
C TYR A 175 12.39 -25.21 -30.73
N LEU A 176 13.68 -25.54 -30.76
CA LEU A 176 14.63 -25.08 -29.73
C LEU A 176 14.75 -23.55 -29.69
N LYS A 177 14.71 -22.92 -30.87
CA LYS A 177 14.72 -21.46 -30.95
C LYS A 177 13.46 -20.85 -30.35
N LEU A 178 12.28 -21.39 -30.65
CA LEU A 178 11.02 -20.97 -30.05
C LEU A 178 11.04 -21.16 -28.53
N ARG A 179 11.41 -22.34 -28.07
CA ARG A 179 11.55 -22.67 -26.64
C ARG A 179 12.51 -21.70 -25.91
N ASN A 180 13.66 -21.39 -26.52
CA ASN A 180 14.63 -20.48 -25.93
C ASN A 180 14.09 -19.04 -25.80
N TYR A 181 13.33 -18.56 -26.78
CA TYR A 181 12.69 -17.24 -26.66
C TYR A 181 11.59 -17.21 -25.60
N ILE A 182 10.76 -18.26 -25.51
CA ILE A 182 9.75 -18.36 -24.43
C ILE A 182 10.44 -18.41 -23.06
N GLN A 183 11.53 -19.18 -22.94
CA GLN A 183 12.32 -19.23 -21.69
C GLN A 183 12.91 -17.85 -21.33
N SER A 184 13.40 -17.11 -22.32
CA SER A 184 13.92 -15.76 -22.13
C SER A 184 12.82 -14.78 -21.73
N LEU A 185 11.62 -14.93 -22.29
CA LEU A 185 10.44 -14.17 -21.89
C LEU A 185 10.06 -14.49 -20.44
N THR A 186 10.02 -15.77 -20.06
CA THR A 186 9.74 -16.21 -18.69
C THR A 186 10.75 -15.62 -17.70
N ASN A 187 12.04 -15.67 -18.02
CA ASN A 187 13.09 -15.12 -17.18
C ASN A 187 12.97 -13.59 -17.07
N ALA A 188 12.63 -12.91 -18.18
CA ALA A 188 12.42 -11.45 -18.16
C ALA A 188 11.22 -11.05 -17.30
N SER A 189 10.10 -11.80 -17.39
CA SER A 189 8.92 -11.58 -16.57
C SER A 189 9.17 -11.87 -15.08
N GLN A 190 9.93 -12.92 -14.76
CA GLN A 190 10.37 -13.20 -13.39
C GLN A 190 11.27 -12.09 -12.84
N GLN A 191 12.22 -11.61 -13.64
CA GLN A 191 13.08 -10.50 -13.24
C GLN A 191 12.27 -9.22 -13.02
N ALA A 192 11.31 -8.93 -13.90
CA ALA A 192 10.41 -7.79 -13.73
C ALA A 192 9.56 -7.89 -12.46
N LEU A 193 9.11 -9.10 -12.09
CA LEU A 193 8.42 -9.35 -10.84
C LEU A 193 9.30 -9.02 -9.63
N ILE A 194 10.57 -9.45 -9.65
CA ILE A 194 11.54 -9.16 -8.58
C ILE A 194 11.83 -7.65 -8.49
N ASP A 195 12.12 -7.01 -9.63
CA ASP A 195 12.42 -5.58 -9.70
C ASP A 195 11.22 -4.73 -9.24
N ASN A 196 10.01 -5.13 -9.62
CA ASN A 196 8.79 -4.46 -9.18
C ASN A 196 8.50 -4.70 -7.68
N SER A 197 8.79 -5.90 -7.16
CA SER A 197 8.68 -6.19 -5.72
C SER A 197 9.61 -5.29 -4.90
N GLN A 198 10.84 -5.06 -5.35
CA GLN A 198 11.76 -4.14 -4.68
C GLN A 198 11.27 -2.68 -4.73
N LYS A 199 10.73 -2.25 -5.86
CA LYS A 199 10.12 -0.90 -5.98
C LYS A 199 8.88 -0.74 -5.08
N VAL A 200 8.14 -1.83 -4.88
CA VAL A 200 7.02 -1.88 -3.94
C VAL A 200 7.51 -1.61 -2.52
N ASP A 201 8.60 -2.23 -2.09
CA ASP A 201 9.19 -2.00 -0.76
C ASP A 201 9.63 -0.53 -0.60
N GLU A 202 10.31 0.05 -1.57
CA GLU A 202 10.69 1.48 -1.55
C GLU A 202 9.45 2.40 -1.50
N THR A 203 8.43 2.08 -2.29
CA THR A 203 7.17 2.83 -2.32
C THR A 203 6.41 2.67 -1.00
N PHE A 204 6.46 1.50 -0.39
CA PHE A 204 5.89 1.24 0.93
C PHE A 204 6.49 2.14 2.00
N TYR A 205 7.83 2.18 2.10
CA TYR A 205 8.50 3.06 3.06
C TYR A 205 8.20 4.53 2.78
N ARG A 206 8.16 4.95 1.54
CA ARG A 206 7.84 6.33 1.16
C ARG A 206 6.39 6.72 1.50
N SER A 207 5.44 5.81 1.36
CA SER A 207 4.03 6.04 1.69
C SER A 207 3.74 5.98 3.20
N ILE A 208 4.48 5.17 3.96
CA ILE A 208 4.27 5.06 5.41
C ILE A 208 4.87 6.24 6.19
N THR A 209 5.89 6.89 5.64
CA THR A 209 6.57 8.03 6.27
C THR A 209 5.62 9.18 6.63
N PRO A 210 4.71 9.66 5.76
CA PRO A 210 3.73 10.69 6.12
C PRO A 210 2.79 10.26 7.23
N ALA A 211 2.38 8.98 7.23
CA ALA A 211 1.51 8.43 8.28
C ALA A 211 2.21 8.43 9.64
N ILE A 212 3.46 7.96 9.70
CA ILE A 212 4.27 8.01 10.92
C ILE A 212 4.49 9.45 11.37
N ALA A 213 4.84 10.35 10.47
CA ALA A 213 5.02 11.77 10.78
C ALA A 213 3.76 12.39 11.36
N SER A 214 2.58 12.07 10.82
CA SER A 214 1.31 12.58 11.34
C SER A 214 0.99 12.07 12.74
N VAL A 215 1.32 10.81 13.05
CA VAL A 215 1.17 10.24 14.41
C VAL A 215 2.10 10.96 15.40
N VAL A 216 3.37 11.17 15.02
CA VAL A 216 4.35 11.89 15.85
C VAL A 216 3.89 13.32 16.13
N ILE A 217 3.42 14.05 15.11
CA ILE A 217 2.89 15.41 15.27
C ILE A 217 1.67 15.40 16.17
N GLY A 218 0.75 14.44 15.99
CA GLY A 218 -0.43 14.28 16.85
C GLY A 218 -0.06 14.08 18.33
N LEU A 219 0.93 13.22 18.59
CA LEU A 219 1.43 12.94 19.94
C LEU A 219 2.09 14.18 20.57
N LEU A 220 2.89 14.93 19.81
CA LEU A 220 3.46 16.20 20.27
C LEU A 220 2.37 17.21 20.65
N VAL A 221 1.33 17.34 19.83
CA VAL A 221 0.20 18.24 20.13
C VAL A 221 -0.52 17.81 21.41
N VAL A 222 -0.71 16.51 21.67
CA VAL A 222 -1.29 15.99 22.92
C VAL A 222 -0.43 16.35 24.12
N ILE A 223 0.90 16.18 24.04
CA ILE A 223 1.84 16.52 25.10
C ILE A 223 1.81 18.03 25.40
N LEU A 224 1.87 18.87 24.36
CA LEU A 224 1.79 20.32 24.49
C LEU A 224 0.47 20.75 25.10
N PHE A 225 -0.64 20.12 24.71
CA PHE A 225 -1.96 20.44 25.28
C PHE A 225 -2.07 20.01 26.72
N ASN A 226 -1.51 18.85 27.09
CA ASN A 226 -1.44 18.44 28.52
C ASN A 226 -0.61 19.41 29.36
N TYR A 227 0.54 19.87 28.83
CA TYR A 227 1.34 20.91 29.51
C TYR A 227 0.55 22.21 29.68
N PHE A 228 -0.17 22.64 28.61
CA PHE A 228 -1.01 23.84 28.66
C PHE A 228 -2.11 23.74 29.73
N LEU A 229 -2.82 22.60 29.78
CA LEU A 229 -3.86 22.38 30.81
C LEU A 229 -3.26 22.40 32.21
N ASN A 230 -2.12 21.78 32.43
CA ASN A 230 -1.45 21.74 33.72
C ASN A 230 -1.04 23.14 34.18
N TYR A 231 -0.43 23.91 33.28
CA TYR A 231 0.10 25.24 33.60
C TYR A 231 -1.02 26.26 33.80
N TYR A 232 -2.00 26.32 32.92
CA TYR A 232 -3.02 27.38 32.90
C TYR A 232 -4.28 27.05 33.71
N LEU A 233 -4.56 25.80 34.02
CA LEU A 233 -5.78 25.42 34.71
C LEU A 233 -5.51 24.73 36.06
N ILE A 234 -4.73 23.64 36.01
CA ILE A 234 -4.58 22.77 37.21
C ILE A 234 -3.75 23.44 38.29
N ASN A 235 -2.60 24.01 37.96
CA ASN A 235 -1.72 24.65 38.94
C ASN A 235 -2.37 25.83 39.65
N PRO A 236 -3.05 26.79 38.99
CA PRO A 236 -3.76 27.86 39.68
C PRO A 236 -4.86 27.33 40.60
N LEU A 237 -5.66 26.36 40.17
CA LEU A 237 -6.69 25.75 41.01
C LEU A 237 -6.11 25.11 42.30
N ILE A 238 -4.99 24.40 42.17
CA ILE A 238 -4.29 23.80 43.31
C ILE A 238 -3.77 24.90 44.26
N ARG A 239 -3.23 26.02 43.71
CA ARG A 239 -2.78 27.16 44.54
C ARG A 239 -3.91 27.80 45.32
N ILE A 240 -5.05 28.08 44.68
CA ILE A 240 -6.26 28.59 45.31
C ILE A 240 -6.73 27.63 46.41
N SER A 241 -6.85 26.34 46.10
CA SER A 241 -7.27 25.30 47.05
C SER A 241 -6.36 25.23 48.29
N LYS A 242 -5.03 25.22 48.07
CA LYS A 242 -4.04 25.26 49.17
C LYS A 242 -4.11 26.54 49.99
N GLY A 243 -4.36 27.68 49.35
CA GLY A 243 -4.57 28.97 50.03
C GLY A 243 -5.78 28.92 50.99
N ILE A 244 -6.92 28.40 50.51
CA ILE A 244 -8.13 28.21 51.34
C ILE A 244 -7.85 27.24 52.49
N GLN A 245 -7.17 26.13 52.24
CA GLN A 245 -6.82 25.16 53.27
C GLN A 245 -5.88 25.75 54.31
N GLY A 246 -4.88 26.55 53.90
CA GLY A 246 -3.97 27.25 54.79
C GLY A 246 -4.69 28.25 55.72
N TYR A 247 -5.66 28.99 55.20
CA TYR A 247 -6.51 29.85 55.99
C TYR A 247 -7.34 29.05 57.01
N ARG A 248 -8.01 27.97 56.58
CA ARG A 248 -8.91 27.18 57.45
C ARG A 248 -8.16 26.43 58.53
N SER A 249 -7.00 25.82 58.22
CA SER A 249 -6.29 24.94 59.15
C SER A 249 -5.30 25.68 60.06
N TYR A 250 -4.71 26.76 59.58
CA TYR A 250 -3.59 27.43 60.26
C TYR A 250 -3.82 28.92 60.51
N ASN A 251 -5.00 29.46 60.22
CA ASN A 251 -5.35 30.88 60.27
C ASN A 251 -4.34 31.83 59.63
N LYS A 252 -3.67 31.31 58.50
CA LYS A 252 -2.74 32.12 57.77
C LYS A 252 -3.47 33.11 56.85
N SER A 253 -2.85 34.25 56.55
CA SER A 253 -3.39 35.17 55.55
C SER A 253 -3.48 34.48 54.19
N TYR A 254 -4.63 34.67 53.51
CA TYR A 254 -4.78 34.24 52.13
C TYR A 254 -4.00 35.20 51.24
N ASN A 255 -2.97 34.71 50.57
CA ASN A 255 -2.19 35.47 49.60
C ASN A 255 -1.80 34.51 48.47
N VAL A 256 -2.67 34.38 47.50
CA VAL A 256 -2.47 33.53 46.33
C VAL A 256 -2.39 34.41 45.09
N GLU A 257 -1.22 34.45 44.48
CA GLU A 257 -1.03 35.10 43.19
C GLU A 257 -1.34 34.08 42.09
N VAL A 258 -2.26 34.44 41.20
CA VAL A 258 -2.62 33.70 39.99
C VAL A 258 -2.09 34.48 38.80
N ASP A 259 -1.17 33.88 38.03
CA ASP A 259 -0.50 34.50 36.86
C ASP A 259 -1.42 34.74 35.68
N ASN A 260 -2.72 34.57 35.82
CA ASN A 260 -3.71 34.68 34.75
C ASN A 260 -4.44 36.04 34.85
N GLU A 261 -3.95 37.03 34.13
CA GLU A 261 -4.62 38.32 34.07
C GLU A 261 -6.01 38.25 33.44
N ASN A 262 -7.06 38.60 34.20
CA ASN A 262 -8.46 38.80 33.81
C ASN A 262 -9.16 37.55 33.21
N ASP A 263 -8.99 36.39 33.78
CA ASP A 263 -9.80 35.21 33.45
C ASP A 263 -10.71 34.76 34.61
N GLU A 264 -11.50 33.71 34.43
CA GLU A 264 -12.41 33.20 35.47
C GLU A 264 -11.70 32.69 36.72
N LEU A 265 -10.40 32.26 36.59
CA LEU A 265 -9.59 31.83 37.74
C LEU A 265 -9.13 33.02 38.57
N ASP A 266 -8.80 34.11 37.94
CA ASP A 266 -8.46 35.37 38.61
C ASP A 266 -9.69 35.92 39.36
N GLN A 267 -10.85 35.94 38.74
CA GLN A 267 -12.11 36.27 39.40
C GLN A 267 -12.45 35.34 40.56
N LEU A 268 -12.22 34.01 40.37
CA LEU A 268 -12.43 33.07 41.49
C LEU A 268 -11.50 33.35 42.64
N ASN A 269 -10.22 33.66 42.36
CA ASN A 269 -9.24 34.04 43.36
C ASN A 269 -9.64 35.32 44.13
N ASP A 270 -10.10 36.36 43.41
CA ASP A 270 -10.57 37.60 44.01
C ASP A 270 -11.82 37.40 44.87
N ASN A 271 -12.78 36.62 44.36
CA ASN A 271 -13.99 36.31 45.13
C ASN A 271 -13.68 35.53 46.41
N VAL A 272 -12.74 34.59 46.36
CA VAL A 272 -12.27 33.85 47.55
C VAL A 272 -11.54 34.77 48.50
N SER A 273 -10.68 35.67 48.01
CA SER A 273 -9.98 36.65 48.83
C SER A 273 -10.95 37.58 49.57
N ASN A 274 -11.93 38.14 48.85
CA ASN A 274 -12.96 39.02 49.40
C ASN A 274 -13.79 38.30 50.49
N LEU A 275 -14.21 37.04 50.23
CA LEU A 275 -14.98 36.24 51.15
C LEU A 275 -14.20 35.93 52.45
N ILE A 276 -12.88 35.70 52.33
CA ILE A 276 -12.00 35.48 53.47
C ILE A 276 -11.81 36.77 54.28
N GLU A 277 -11.68 37.93 53.62
CA GLU A 277 -11.60 39.25 54.34
C GLU A 277 -12.88 39.57 55.04
N GLU A 278 -14.06 39.39 54.47
CA GLU A 278 -15.36 39.58 55.10
C GLU A 278 -15.51 38.65 56.28
N HIS A 279 -15.12 37.37 56.17
CA HIS A 279 -15.15 36.45 57.28
C HIS A 279 -14.24 36.92 58.45
N LYS A 280 -13.06 37.46 58.16
CA LYS A 280 -12.15 38.00 59.15
C LYS A 280 -12.74 39.21 59.89
N SER A 281 -13.39 40.13 59.16
CA SER A 281 -14.01 41.31 59.77
C SER A 281 -15.13 40.89 60.71
N VAL A 282 -16.02 39.99 60.31
CA VAL A 282 -17.11 39.47 61.15
C VAL A 282 -16.58 38.81 62.45
N VAL A 283 -15.53 38.01 62.36
CA VAL A 283 -14.91 37.35 63.51
C VAL A 283 -14.27 38.36 64.46
N ARG A 284 -13.65 39.42 63.90
CA ARG A 284 -13.07 40.51 64.74
C ARG A 284 -14.15 41.32 65.46
N ASP A 285 -15.19 41.73 64.70
CA ASP A 285 -16.29 42.51 65.28
C ASP A 285 -17.02 41.75 66.44
N ARG A 286 -17.19 40.39 66.21
CA ARG A 286 -17.74 39.52 67.24
C ARG A 286 -16.85 39.42 68.46
N LYS A 287 -15.52 39.37 68.32
CA LYS A 287 -14.57 39.37 69.44
C LYS A 287 -14.57 40.71 70.20
N GLU A 288 -14.60 41.82 69.47
CA GLU A 288 -14.66 43.14 70.02
C GLU A 288 -15.97 43.36 70.78
N GLY A 289 -17.12 42.91 70.26
CA GLY A 289 -18.42 42.97 70.95
C GLY A 289 -18.51 42.09 72.18
N LEU A 290 -17.83 40.93 72.21
CA LEU A 290 -17.75 40.10 73.44
C LEU A 290 -16.87 40.73 74.52
N ASN A 291 -15.77 41.39 74.17
CA ASN A 291 -14.86 42.08 75.09
C ASN A 291 -15.45 43.35 75.59
N ALA A 292 -16.42 43.98 74.95
CA ALA A 292 -17.14 45.17 75.40
C ALA A 292 -18.29 44.86 76.42
N GLN A 293 -18.69 43.56 76.48
CA GLN A 293 -19.74 43.06 77.40
C GLN A 293 -19.18 42.36 78.64
N ALA A 294 -17.86 42.16 78.72
CA ALA A 294 -17.16 41.63 79.91
C ALA A 294 -16.54 42.76 80.72
#